data_4fb8432b1058da9dd92d6098b2e04242
#
_entry.id   4fb8432b1058da9dd92d6098b2e04242
#
_cell.length_a   1.000
_cell.length_b   1.000
_cell.length_c   1.000
_cell.angle_alpha   90.00
_cell.angle_beta   90.00
_cell.angle_gamma   90.00
#
_symmetry.space_group_name_H-M   'P 1'
#
loop_
_entity.id
_entity.type
_entity.pdbx_description
1 polymer ?
#
loop_
_entity_poly.entity_id
_entity_poly.type
_entity_poly.pdbx_seq_one_letter_code
_entity_poly.pdbx_strand_id
1 'polypeptide(L)'
;MAKVSDVLKLPVMRGVRVLAGEAGLSGKVEHVTVMEVPEIRQWLKGNDFLITSFYSVRKSEEEQCALIREVADICCCIAVKTGPYVACISERVREAADEVGLPILELPEALPYIDIIVNVMNLIFEEEGNSAILEKYVKDILYENYSDRV
;
A
#
# COMPACT_ATOMS: atom_id res chain seq x y z
N MET A 1 -10.17 -7.06 13.41
CA MET A 1 -9.77 -7.13 11.99
C MET A 1 -9.37 -5.74 11.51
N ALA A 2 -8.15 -5.59 11.00
CA ALA A 2 -7.68 -4.32 10.47
C ALA A 2 -8.32 -4.04 9.11
N LYS A 3 -8.83 -2.82 8.92
CA LYS A 3 -9.44 -2.36 7.67
C LYS A 3 -8.62 -1.21 7.08
N VAL A 4 -8.78 -0.92 5.80
CA VAL A 4 -8.15 0.23 5.18
C VAL A 4 -8.49 1.53 5.94
N SER A 5 -9.75 1.68 6.34
CA SER A 5 -10.18 2.83 7.14
C SER A 5 -9.45 2.96 8.48
N ASP A 6 -9.08 1.84 9.10
CA ASP A 6 -8.30 1.85 10.35
C ASP A 6 -6.87 2.30 10.10
N VAL A 7 -6.26 1.86 9.00
CA VAL A 7 -4.92 2.29 8.58
C VAL A 7 -4.86 3.80 8.41
N LEU A 8 -5.88 4.37 7.77
CA LEU A 8 -5.95 5.82 7.54
C LEU A 8 -6.02 6.67 8.81
N LYS A 9 -6.41 6.08 9.94
CA LYS A 9 -6.44 6.75 11.24
C LYS A 9 -5.09 6.78 11.94
N LEU A 10 -4.11 6.03 11.46
CA LEU A 10 -2.77 6.03 12.05
C LEU A 10 -2.10 7.40 11.89
N PRO A 11 -1.34 7.87 12.91
CA PRO A 11 -0.65 9.16 12.81
C PRO A 11 0.27 9.28 11.59
N VAL A 12 0.92 8.20 11.19
CA VAL A 12 1.81 8.18 10.02
C VAL A 12 1.06 8.52 8.72
N MET A 13 -0.24 8.27 8.68
CA MET A 13 -1.08 8.50 7.49
C MET A 13 -1.68 9.90 7.42
N ARG A 14 -1.28 10.81 8.27
CA ARG A 14 -1.88 12.15 8.37
C ARG A 14 -1.89 12.94 7.05
N GLY A 15 -0.89 12.80 6.22
CA GLY A 15 -0.81 13.48 4.91
C GLY A 15 -1.36 12.69 3.74
N VAL A 16 -1.90 11.49 3.98
CA VAL A 16 -2.40 10.60 2.95
C VAL A 16 -3.83 10.98 2.58
N ARG A 17 -4.13 11.02 1.27
CA ARG A 17 -5.47 11.36 0.76
C ARG A 17 -6.08 10.17 0.05
N VAL A 18 -7.39 9.97 0.22
CA VAL A 18 -8.15 9.00 -0.55
C VAL A 18 -8.59 9.68 -1.85
N LEU A 19 -8.10 9.21 -2.98
CA LEU A 19 -8.39 9.80 -4.29
C LEU A 19 -9.59 9.16 -4.97
N ALA A 20 -9.83 7.89 -4.73
CA ALA A 20 -10.89 7.12 -5.38
C ALA A 20 -11.14 5.83 -4.61
N GLY A 21 -12.19 5.10 -4.99
CA GLY A 21 -12.49 3.79 -4.44
C GLY A 21 -13.00 3.80 -3.01
N GLU A 22 -13.65 4.85 -2.56
CA GLU A 22 -14.13 4.99 -1.18
C GLU A 22 -15.02 3.83 -0.73
N ALA A 23 -15.74 3.20 -1.65
CA ALA A 23 -16.58 2.04 -1.35
C ALA A 23 -15.79 0.85 -0.79
N GLY A 24 -14.47 0.79 -1.04
CA GLY A 24 -13.60 -0.29 -0.57
C GLY A 24 -12.87 -0.02 0.74
N LEU A 25 -13.13 1.09 1.42
CA LEU A 25 -12.41 1.45 2.66
C LEU A 25 -12.66 0.49 3.83
N SER A 26 -13.72 -0.30 3.78
CA SER A 26 -13.99 -1.34 4.78
C SER A 26 -13.26 -2.66 4.50
N GLY A 27 -12.47 -2.71 3.41
CA GLY A 27 -11.71 -3.90 3.04
C GLY A 27 -10.67 -4.29 4.08
N LYS A 28 -10.51 -5.59 4.28
CA LYS A 28 -9.55 -6.15 5.24
C LYS A 28 -8.12 -5.99 4.75
N VAL A 29 -7.22 -5.61 5.66
CA VAL A 29 -5.78 -5.52 5.40
C VAL A 29 -5.09 -6.71 6.08
N GLU A 30 -4.47 -7.59 5.30
CA GLU A 30 -3.76 -8.77 5.84
C GLU A 30 -2.27 -8.78 5.53
N HIS A 31 -1.86 -8.12 4.45
CA HIS A 31 -0.47 -8.08 4.00
C HIS A 31 -0.09 -6.70 3.53
N VAL A 32 1.20 -6.40 3.55
CA VAL A 32 1.76 -5.16 2.97
C VAL A 32 2.76 -5.59 1.90
N THR A 33 2.62 -5.03 0.72
CA THR A 33 3.48 -5.37 -0.42
C THR A 33 3.96 -4.09 -1.10
N VAL A 34 5.25 -4.01 -1.39
CA VAL A 34 5.84 -2.93 -2.19
C VAL A 34 6.27 -3.51 -3.52
N MET A 35 5.73 -2.99 -4.61
CA MET A 35 6.03 -3.52 -5.92
C MET A 35 6.16 -2.42 -6.97
N GLU A 36 7.22 -2.55 -7.77
CA GLU A 36 7.50 -1.66 -8.89
C GLU A 36 7.69 -2.41 -10.21
N VAL A 37 7.27 -3.68 -10.25
CA VAL A 37 7.42 -4.53 -11.45
C VAL A 37 6.08 -4.74 -12.16
N PRO A 38 6.09 -4.99 -13.50
CA PRO A 38 4.85 -5.13 -14.27
C PRO A 38 3.97 -6.31 -13.89
N GLU A 39 4.56 -7.46 -13.59
CA GLU A 39 3.83 -8.69 -13.29
C GLU A 39 3.67 -8.89 -11.79
N ILE A 40 2.91 -8.00 -11.18
CA ILE A 40 2.80 -7.92 -9.73
C ILE A 40 1.93 -9.02 -9.12
N ARG A 41 0.91 -9.50 -9.83
CA ARG A 41 -0.11 -10.39 -9.28
C ARG A 41 0.45 -11.66 -8.64
N GLN A 42 1.50 -12.25 -9.23
CA GLN A 42 2.12 -13.46 -8.70
C GLN A 42 2.75 -13.28 -7.31
N TRP A 43 3.03 -12.04 -6.90
CA TRP A 43 3.65 -11.73 -5.61
C TRP A 43 2.64 -11.37 -4.53
N LEU A 44 1.37 -11.19 -4.91
CA LEU A 44 0.31 -10.80 -3.99
C LEU A 44 -0.23 -12.03 -3.26
N LYS A 45 -0.60 -11.84 -1.99
CA LYS A 45 -1.04 -12.93 -1.11
C LYS A 45 -2.52 -12.89 -0.74
N GLY A 46 -3.17 -11.80 -1.02
CA GLY A 46 -4.57 -11.56 -0.67
C GLY A 46 -4.72 -10.45 0.37
N ASN A 47 -5.67 -9.58 0.12
CA ASN A 47 -5.91 -8.40 0.95
C ASN A 47 -4.64 -7.58 1.20
N ASP A 48 -3.85 -7.41 0.14
CA ASP A 48 -2.59 -6.67 0.19
C ASP A 48 -2.83 -5.16 0.20
N PHE A 49 -2.18 -4.50 1.15
CA PHE A 49 -1.99 -3.05 1.10
C PHE A 49 -0.80 -2.83 0.17
N LEU A 50 -1.08 -2.46 -1.07
CA LEU A 50 -0.06 -2.35 -2.11
C LEU A 50 0.52 -0.94 -2.15
N ILE A 51 1.83 -0.85 -1.94
CA ILE A 51 2.58 0.41 -2.03
C ILE A 51 3.37 0.42 -3.33
N THR A 52 3.22 1.49 -4.11
CA THR A 52 3.91 1.63 -5.40
C THR A 52 4.09 3.10 -5.75
N SER A 53 5.03 3.40 -6.63
CA SER A 53 5.20 4.72 -7.24
C SER A 53 4.57 4.80 -8.64
N PHE A 54 3.96 3.72 -9.11
CA PHE A 54 3.51 3.56 -10.49
C PHE A 54 4.64 3.58 -11.52
N TYR A 55 5.85 3.31 -11.09
CA TYR A 55 7.00 3.32 -12.01
C TYR A 55 6.78 2.41 -13.23
N SER A 56 6.31 1.18 -13.03
CA SER A 56 6.11 0.22 -14.11
C SER A 56 4.99 0.61 -15.09
N VAL A 57 4.07 1.47 -14.67
CA VAL A 57 2.93 1.93 -15.47
C VAL A 57 2.93 3.44 -15.68
N ARG A 58 4.07 4.10 -15.50
CA ARG A 58 4.19 5.56 -15.54
C ARG A 58 3.86 6.19 -16.88
N LYS A 59 4.01 5.45 -17.96
CA LYS A 59 3.91 5.99 -19.32
C LYS A 59 2.49 6.10 -19.86
N SER A 60 1.52 5.42 -19.28
CA SER A 60 0.20 5.30 -19.86
C SER A 60 -0.90 5.19 -18.81
N GLU A 61 -1.94 6.03 -18.97
CA GLU A 61 -3.15 5.92 -18.15
C GLU A 61 -3.83 4.56 -18.34
N GLU A 62 -3.76 4.00 -19.55
CA GLU A 62 -4.34 2.68 -19.82
C GLU A 62 -3.66 1.58 -19.03
N GLU A 63 -2.34 1.65 -18.93
CA GLU A 63 -1.57 0.69 -18.13
C GLU A 63 -1.91 0.84 -16.63
N GLN A 64 -2.09 2.07 -16.16
CA GLN A 64 -2.49 2.35 -14.79
C GLN A 64 -3.88 1.79 -14.50
N CYS A 65 -4.84 2.03 -15.39
CA CYS A 65 -6.18 1.46 -15.27
C CYS A 65 -6.17 -0.07 -15.32
N ALA A 66 -5.37 -0.65 -16.20
CA ALA A 66 -5.24 -2.11 -16.32
C ALA A 66 -4.69 -2.73 -15.03
N LEU A 67 -3.69 -2.10 -14.42
CA LEU A 67 -3.14 -2.54 -13.13
C LEU A 67 -4.23 -2.54 -12.04
N ILE A 68 -4.99 -1.47 -11.95
CA ILE A 68 -6.09 -1.35 -10.97
C ILE A 68 -7.08 -2.50 -11.14
N ARG A 69 -7.51 -2.77 -12.36
CA ARG A 69 -8.46 -3.85 -12.64
C ARG A 69 -7.87 -5.24 -12.36
N GLU A 70 -6.59 -5.40 -12.66
CA GLU A 70 -5.90 -6.69 -12.45
C GLU A 70 -5.81 -7.07 -10.98
N VAL A 71 -5.59 -6.11 -10.09
CA VAL A 71 -5.36 -6.39 -8.67
C VAL A 71 -6.57 -6.13 -7.77
N ALA A 72 -7.69 -5.67 -8.34
CA ALA A 72 -8.86 -5.27 -7.56
C ALA A 72 -9.46 -6.41 -6.71
N ASP A 73 -9.32 -7.65 -7.15
CA ASP A 73 -9.85 -8.83 -6.45
C ASP A 73 -8.88 -9.38 -5.40
N ILE A 74 -7.65 -8.90 -5.35
CA ILE A 74 -6.64 -9.45 -4.44
C ILE A 74 -6.04 -8.38 -3.51
N CYS A 75 -5.98 -7.12 -3.92
CA CYS A 75 -5.53 -6.02 -3.06
C CYS A 75 -6.69 -5.36 -2.33
N CYS A 76 -6.43 -4.87 -1.12
CA CYS A 76 -7.40 -4.07 -0.37
C CYS A 76 -7.31 -2.58 -0.74
N CYS A 77 -6.19 -2.13 -1.26
CA CYS A 77 -5.99 -0.77 -1.77
C CYS A 77 -4.66 -0.69 -2.53
N ILE A 78 -4.49 0.41 -3.26
CA ILE A 78 -3.21 0.80 -3.83
C ILE A 78 -2.84 2.15 -3.23
N ALA A 79 -1.67 2.22 -2.58
CA ALA A 79 -1.12 3.46 -2.03
C ALA A 79 -0.01 3.93 -2.95
N VAL A 80 -0.22 5.05 -3.64
CA VAL A 80 0.67 5.55 -4.69
C VAL A 80 1.46 6.76 -4.20
N LYS A 81 2.78 6.66 -4.26
CA LYS A 81 3.64 7.82 -4.05
C LYS A 81 3.71 8.61 -5.36
N THR A 82 2.94 9.71 -5.43
CA THR A 82 3.00 10.63 -6.55
C THR A 82 4.18 11.57 -6.39
N GLY A 83 4.63 12.15 -7.50
CA GLY A 83 5.75 13.07 -7.56
C GLY A 83 6.91 12.54 -8.38
N PRO A 84 7.59 11.45 -7.97
CA PRO A 84 8.79 10.99 -8.68
C PRO A 84 8.56 10.51 -10.12
N TYR A 85 7.53 9.73 -10.36
CA TYR A 85 7.27 9.11 -11.68
C TYR A 85 5.94 9.48 -12.29
N VAL A 86 4.93 9.71 -11.45
CA VAL A 86 3.59 10.13 -11.87
C VAL A 86 3.24 11.37 -11.05
N ALA A 87 3.05 12.49 -11.71
CA ALA A 87 2.82 13.78 -11.02
C ALA A 87 1.50 13.77 -10.23
N CYS A 88 0.47 13.14 -10.79
CA CYS A 88 -0.85 13.02 -10.16
C CYS A 88 -1.58 11.82 -10.73
N ILE A 89 -2.63 11.40 -10.04
CA ILE A 89 -3.54 10.36 -10.53
C ILE A 89 -4.66 11.04 -11.30
N SER A 90 -4.77 10.74 -12.60
CA SER A 90 -5.75 11.36 -13.47
C SER A 90 -7.18 10.95 -13.13
N GLU A 91 -8.14 11.75 -13.59
CA GLU A 91 -9.56 11.46 -13.41
C GLU A 91 -9.96 10.10 -14.00
N ARG A 92 -9.42 9.76 -15.18
CA ARG A 92 -9.67 8.45 -15.81
C ARG A 92 -9.23 7.29 -14.92
N VAL A 93 -8.07 7.41 -14.30
CA VAL A 93 -7.54 6.37 -13.40
C VAL A 93 -8.38 6.28 -12.13
N ARG A 94 -8.80 7.42 -11.57
CA ARG A 94 -9.71 7.46 -10.42
C ARG A 94 -11.05 6.79 -10.73
N GLU A 95 -11.60 7.05 -11.91
CA GLU A 95 -12.85 6.42 -12.35
C GLU A 95 -12.71 4.90 -12.44
N ALA A 96 -11.59 4.40 -12.95
CA ALA A 96 -11.33 2.96 -13.00
C ALA A 96 -11.32 2.35 -11.60
N ALA A 97 -10.72 3.03 -10.63
CA ALA A 97 -10.71 2.59 -9.25
C ALA A 97 -12.11 2.61 -8.62
N ASP A 98 -12.89 3.65 -8.90
CA ASP A 98 -14.27 3.74 -8.42
C ASP A 98 -15.14 2.61 -8.97
N GLU A 99 -14.98 2.27 -10.25
CA GLU A 99 -15.73 1.19 -10.90
C GLU A 99 -15.52 -0.17 -10.21
N VAL A 100 -14.29 -0.45 -9.78
CA VAL A 100 -13.96 -1.73 -9.15
C VAL A 100 -13.98 -1.66 -7.61
N GLY A 101 -14.22 -0.49 -7.04
CA GLY A 101 -14.27 -0.30 -5.60
C GLY A 101 -12.92 -0.51 -4.91
N LEU A 102 -11.81 -0.23 -5.59
CA LEU A 102 -10.46 -0.35 -5.03
C LEU A 102 -9.96 1.03 -4.59
N PRO A 103 -9.75 1.24 -3.28
CA PRO A 103 -9.22 2.52 -2.81
C PRO A 103 -7.86 2.85 -3.41
N ILE A 104 -7.73 4.08 -3.88
CA ILE A 104 -6.45 4.65 -4.29
C ILE A 104 -6.08 5.73 -3.27
N LEU A 105 -4.97 5.50 -2.59
CA LEU A 105 -4.44 6.42 -1.59
C LEU A 105 -3.24 7.16 -2.18
N GLU A 106 -3.18 8.47 -2.01
CA GLU A 106 -2.04 9.26 -2.43
C GLU A 106 -1.10 9.45 -1.24
N LEU A 107 0.13 8.99 -1.37
CA LEU A 107 1.17 9.12 -0.37
C LEU A 107 1.96 10.39 -0.60
N PRO A 108 2.25 11.19 0.45
CA PRO A 108 3.19 12.31 0.32
C PRO A 108 4.56 11.81 -0.14
N GLU A 109 5.22 12.57 -1.02
CA GLU A 109 6.54 12.20 -1.54
C GLU A 109 7.58 12.01 -0.43
N ALA A 110 7.50 12.83 0.62
CA ALA A 110 8.45 12.79 1.74
C ALA A 110 8.22 11.63 2.72
N LEU A 111 7.11 10.88 2.60
CA LEU A 111 6.81 9.78 3.51
C LEU A 111 7.58 8.52 3.12
N PRO A 112 8.54 8.04 3.94
CA PRO A 112 9.28 6.82 3.60
C PRO A 112 8.40 5.59 3.62
N TYR A 113 8.61 4.68 2.69
CA TYR A 113 7.87 3.42 2.64
C TYR A 113 7.99 2.61 3.92
N ILE A 114 9.19 2.59 4.52
CA ILE A 114 9.41 1.80 5.74
C ILE A 114 8.52 2.25 6.90
N ASP A 115 8.25 3.56 7.01
CA ASP A 115 7.37 4.08 8.06
C ASP A 115 5.94 3.60 7.88
N ILE A 116 5.48 3.50 6.63
CA ILE A 116 4.17 2.96 6.32
C ILE A 116 4.13 1.47 6.64
N ILE A 117 5.12 0.72 6.14
CA ILE A 117 5.20 -0.73 6.31
C ILE A 117 5.15 -1.12 7.78
N VAL A 118 6.01 -0.51 8.60
CA VAL A 118 6.09 -0.83 10.03
C VAL A 118 4.78 -0.53 10.74
N ASN A 119 4.19 0.63 10.48
CA ASN A 119 2.95 1.03 11.15
C ASN A 119 1.74 0.19 10.73
N VAL A 120 1.63 -0.15 9.45
CA VAL A 120 0.54 -1.00 8.96
C VAL A 120 0.70 -2.43 9.50
N MET A 121 1.90 -2.97 9.47
CA MET A 121 2.16 -4.31 10.01
C MET A 121 1.90 -4.37 11.52
N ASN A 122 2.30 -3.35 12.28
CA ASN A 122 1.98 -3.25 13.70
C ASN A 122 0.47 -3.30 13.93
N LEU A 123 -0.30 -2.56 13.13
CA LEU A 123 -1.75 -2.56 13.25
C LEU A 123 -2.33 -3.96 12.98
N ILE A 124 -1.89 -4.63 11.93
CA ILE A 124 -2.33 -5.98 11.59
C ILE A 124 -2.05 -6.94 12.76
N PHE A 125 -0.84 -6.91 13.31
CA PHE A 125 -0.44 -7.81 14.38
C PHE A 125 -1.10 -7.48 15.72
N GLU A 126 -1.36 -6.22 16.03
CA GLU A 126 -2.12 -5.82 17.22
C GLU A 126 -3.55 -6.39 17.17
N GLU A 127 -4.21 -6.28 16.04
CA GLU A 127 -5.56 -6.82 15.84
C GLU A 127 -5.60 -8.35 15.99
N GLU A 128 -4.47 -9.02 15.72
CA GLU A 128 -4.33 -10.45 15.88
C GLU A 128 -3.69 -10.86 17.21
N GLY A 129 -3.31 -9.88 18.06
CA GLY A 129 -2.65 -10.14 19.35
C GLY A 129 -1.18 -10.50 19.24
N ASN A 130 -0.52 -10.20 18.14
CA ASN A 130 0.86 -10.61 17.85
C ASN A 130 1.87 -9.46 17.76
N SER A 131 1.53 -8.26 18.25
CA SER A 131 2.39 -7.07 18.09
C SER A 131 3.78 -7.22 18.70
N ALA A 132 3.89 -7.86 19.88
CA ALA A 132 5.18 -8.08 20.55
C ALA A 132 6.10 -8.97 19.72
N ILE A 133 5.56 -9.97 19.05
CA ILE A 133 6.31 -10.89 18.19
C ILE A 133 6.85 -10.14 16.97
N LEU A 134 6.02 -9.28 16.38
CA LEU A 134 6.42 -8.48 15.24
C LEU A 134 7.55 -7.51 15.59
N GLU A 135 7.45 -6.81 16.71
CA GLU A 135 8.49 -5.88 17.16
C GLU A 135 9.83 -6.56 17.31
N LYS A 136 9.83 -7.74 17.92
CA LYS A 136 11.06 -8.54 18.09
C LYS A 136 11.62 -8.93 16.72
N TYR A 137 10.78 -9.40 15.82
CA TYR A 137 11.18 -9.82 14.48
C TYR A 137 11.82 -8.69 13.69
N VAL A 138 11.20 -7.51 13.71
CA VAL A 138 11.73 -6.32 13.02
C VAL A 138 13.07 -5.90 13.62
N LYS A 139 13.19 -5.89 14.95
CA LYS A 139 14.45 -5.56 15.64
C LYS A 139 15.55 -6.54 15.26
N ASP A 140 15.26 -7.84 15.28
CA ASP A 140 16.24 -8.86 14.94
C ASP A 140 16.75 -8.70 13.51
N ILE A 141 15.88 -8.43 12.55
CA ILE A 141 16.26 -8.17 11.16
C ILE A 141 17.14 -6.93 11.04
N LEU A 142 16.76 -5.84 11.71
CA LEU A 142 17.53 -4.61 11.67
C LEU A 142 18.91 -4.77 12.31
N TYR A 143 19.00 -5.47 13.42
CA TYR A 143 20.28 -5.74 14.09
C TYR A 143 21.17 -6.65 13.26
N GLU A 144 20.64 -7.71 12.68
CA GLU A 144 21.41 -8.61 11.82
C GLU A 144 21.97 -7.86 10.62
N ASN A 145 21.17 -7.09 9.94
CA ASN A 145 21.59 -6.29 8.79
C ASN A 145 22.64 -5.24 9.19
N TYR A 146 22.54 -4.70 10.39
CA TYR A 146 23.50 -3.72 10.89
C TYR A 146 24.82 -4.38 11.29
N SER A 147 24.76 -5.55 11.92
CA SER A 147 25.94 -6.30 12.36
C SER A 147 26.78 -6.77 11.17
N ASP A 148 26.14 -7.20 10.09
CA ASP A 148 26.81 -7.70 8.90
C ASP A 148 27.60 -6.62 8.14
N ARG A 149 27.40 -5.35 8.48
CA ARG A 149 28.10 -4.22 7.86
C ARG A 149 29.32 -3.73 8.65
N VAL A 150 29.55 -4.30 9.80
CA VAL A 150 30.69 -4.00 10.67
C VAL A 150 31.78 -5.06 10.47
#